data_f9dc8de6a4d57fdfbee4c34dd32333d4
#
_entry.id   f9dc8de6a4d57fdfbee4c34dd32333d4
#
_cell.length_a   1.000
_cell.length_b   1.000
_cell.length_c   1.000
_cell.angle_alpha   90.00
_cell.angle_beta   90.00
_cell.angle_gamma   90.00
#
_symmetry.space_group_name_H-M   'P 1'
#
loop_
_entity.id
_entity.type
_entity.pdbx_description
1 polymer ?
#
loop_
_entity_poly.entity_id
_entity_poly.type
_entity_poly.pdbx_seq_one_letter_code
_entity_poly.pdbx_strand_id
1 'polypeptide(L)'
;PLGASEERIVGTLDLDAALGEGRAQFSPGLLARADGGVLYVDEVNLLPDHLVDLLLDVAASGTNLVERDGISHRHPARFVLIGTMNPEEGELRPQLLDRFGLNVALGGHTEPLERGQIIRRRLDFDSDPQGFCERWQEAQQQLRERCQRAREGLAAIALDDAALAQITERCFAAGVDGLRADLVWLRAARAHAAWRSAAAIGEEDIDAVAEFALRHRRRNPPAPNHSQPPATQASANQPSRPDEGQGQWGELPAQALPTGARREVPSWPKKP
;
A
#
# COMPACT_ATOMS: atom_id res chain seq x y z
N PRO A 1 -7.11 6.69 12.64
CA PRO A 1 -7.10 8.11 13.00
C PRO A 1 -5.83 8.75 12.48
N LEU A 2 -5.94 9.87 11.78
CA LEU A 2 -4.83 10.72 11.38
C LEU A 2 -4.03 11.06 12.64
N GLY A 3 -2.72 10.76 12.67
CA GLY A 3 -1.87 10.97 13.85
C GLY A 3 -1.90 9.86 14.92
N ALA A 4 -2.23 8.62 14.54
CA ALA A 4 -2.03 7.50 15.45
C ALA A 4 -0.53 7.33 15.74
N SER A 5 -0.14 7.36 17.01
CA SER A 5 1.24 7.03 17.40
C SER A 5 1.54 5.57 17.16
N GLU A 6 2.80 5.24 16.92
CA GLU A 6 3.27 3.86 16.76
C GLU A 6 2.80 2.99 17.94
N GLU A 7 2.90 3.48 19.18
CA GLU A 7 2.46 2.77 20.38
C GLU A 7 0.96 2.40 20.37
N ARG A 8 0.11 3.22 19.77
CA ARG A 8 -1.32 2.90 19.62
C ARG A 8 -1.54 1.79 18.60
N ILE A 9 -0.66 1.68 17.62
CA ILE A 9 -0.74 0.66 16.57
C ILE A 9 -0.22 -0.67 17.10
N VAL A 10 1.01 -0.71 17.58
CA VAL A 10 1.69 -1.94 18.00
C VAL A 10 1.32 -2.38 19.41
N GLY A 11 0.93 -1.45 20.29
CA GLY A 11 0.80 -1.65 21.73
C GLY A 11 2.05 -1.19 22.48
N THR A 12 1.99 -1.20 23.79
CA THR A 12 3.09 -0.76 24.66
C THR A 12 3.30 -1.72 25.82
N LEU A 13 4.52 -1.72 26.35
CA LEU A 13 4.87 -2.43 27.58
C LEU A 13 4.85 -1.43 28.74
N ASP A 14 4.04 -1.73 29.76
CA ASP A 14 4.02 -0.96 31.00
C ASP A 14 5.18 -1.40 31.88
N LEU A 15 6.18 -0.52 31.98
CA LEU A 15 7.41 -0.77 32.73
C LEU A 15 7.27 -0.41 34.22
N ASP A 16 6.35 0.48 34.57
CA ASP A 16 6.11 0.84 35.97
C ASP A 16 5.52 -0.35 36.73
N ALA A 17 4.62 -1.12 36.09
CA ALA A 17 4.14 -2.38 36.61
C ALA A 17 5.27 -3.43 36.72
N ALA A 18 6.22 -3.42 35.78
CA ALA A 18 7.37 -4.33 35.82
C ALA A 18 8.32 -4.05 36.99
N LEU A 19 8.54 -2.78 37.33
CA LEU A 19 9.40 -2.36 38.42
C LEU A 19 8.75 -2.59 39.81
N GLY A 20 7.41 -2.50 39.90
CA GLY A 20 6.67 -2.69 41.16
C GLY A 20 6.32 -4.15 41.44
N GLU A 21 5.92 -4.92 40.44
CA GLU A 21 5.39 -6.28 40.57
C GLU A 21 6.30 -7.36 39.95
N GLY A 22 7.41 -6.99 39.35
CA GLY A 22 8.34 -7.90 38.67
C GLY A 22 7.78 -8.57 37.40
N ARG A 23 6.68 -8.02 36.84
CA ARG A 23 6.05 -8.53 35.59
C ARG A 23 5.70 -7.38 34.66
N ALA A 24 6.31 -7.35 33.49
CA ALA A 24 5.93 -6.43 32.43
C ALA A 24 4.48 -6.72 31.98
N GLN A 25 3.63 -5.70 31.98
CA GLN A 25 2.27 -5.82 31.49
C GLN A 25 2.19 -5.26 30.07
N PHE A 26 1.69 -6.07 29.12
CA PHE A 26 1.46 -5.63 27.75
C PHE A 26 0.09 -4.97 27.63
N SER A 27 0.07 -3.73 27.11
CA SER A 27 -1.14 -3.02 26.72
C SER A 27 -1.38 -3.18 25.22
N PRO A 28 -2.43 -3.90 24.78
CA PRO A 28 -2.63 -4.26 23.39
C PRO A 28 -3.01 -3.03 22.52
N GLY A 29 -2.31 -2.88 21.39
CA GLY A 29 -2.58 -1.88 20.35
C GLY A 29 -3.65 -2.32 19.36
N LEU A 30 -3.74 -1.57 18.24
CA LEU A 30 -4.70 -1.84 17.16
C LEU A 30 -4.42 -3.20 16.48
N LEU A 31 -3.13 -3.57 16.31
CA LEU A 31 -2.74 -4.84 15.67
C LEU A 31 -3.24 -6.04 16.47
N ALA A 32 -3.14 -6.01 17.81
CA ALA A 32 -3.65 -7.07 18.65
C ALA A 32 -5.18 -7.19 18.57
N ARG A 33 -5.87 -6.05 18.50
CA ARG A 33 -7.34 -6.03 18.38
C ARG A 33 -7.85 -6.43 17.00
N ALA A 34 -7.02 -6.29 15.97
CA ALA A 34 -7.36 -6.69 14.61
C ALA A 34 -7.16 -8.19 14.36
N ASP A 35 -6.57 -8.96 15.30
CA ASP A 35 -6.31 -10.38 15.12
C ASP A 35 -7.58 -11.17 14.76
N GLY A 36 -7.50 -11.96 13.70
CA GLY A 36 -8.64 -12.70 13.13
C GLY A 36 -9.63 -11.87 12.33
N GLY A 37 -9.40 -10.56 12.19
CA GLY A 37 -10.33 -9.60 11.56
C GLY A 37 -9.75 -8.83 10.39
N VAL A 38 -10.15 -7.57 10.30
CA VAL A 38 -9.76 -6.61 9.23
C VAL A 38 -9.20 -5.35 9.87
N LEU A 39 -8.06 -4.90 9.40
CA LEU A 39 -7.51 -3.57 9.68
C LEU A 39 -7.71 -2.68 8.47
N TYR A 40 -8.58 -1.69 8.61
CA TYR A 40 -8.83 -0.68 7.58
C TYR A 40 -8.00 0.57 7.87
N VAL A 41 -7.25 1.02 6.89
CA VAL A 41 -6.43 2.23 6.94
C VAL A 41 -6.88 3.16 5.83
N ASP A 42 -7.49 4.27 6.21
CA ASP A 42 -7.87 5.31 5.27
C ASP A 42 -6.66 6.16 4.93
N GLU A 43 -6.52 6.52 3.65
CA GLU A 43 -5.44 7.37 3.15
C GLU A 43 -4.05 6.87 3.60
N VAL A 44 -3.76 5.61 3.32
CA VAL A 44 -2.50 4.96 3.74
C VAL A 44 -1.25 5.69 3.23
N ASN A 45 -1.37 6.43 2.12
CA ASN A 45 -0.31 7.26 1.53
C ASN A 45 0.06 8.47 2.40
N LEU A 46 -0.80 8.89 3.34
CA LEU A 46 -0.52 9.99 4.27
C LEU A 46 0.16 9.50 5.57
N LEU A 47 0.27 8.20 5.78
CA LEU A 47 1.03 7.67 6.90
C LEU A 47 2.54 7.79 6.65
N PRO A 48 3.34 7.98 7.71
CA PRO A 48 4.79 7.85 7.62
C PRO A 48 5.20 6.48 7.09
N ASP A 49 6.17 6.42 6.19
CA ASP A 49 6.61 5.19 5.52
C ASP A 49 6.94 4.05 6.51
N HIS A 50 7.59 4.36 7.64
CA HIS A 50 7.95 3.36 8.64
C HIS A 50 6.73 2.69 9.28
N LEU A 51 5.60 3.41 9.41
CA LEU A 51 4.35 2.83 9.90
C LEU A 51 3.69 1.95 8.84
N VAL A 52 3.75 2.35 7.57
CA VAL A 52 3.25 1.51 6.47
C VAL A 52 4.07 0.23 6.36
N ASP A 53 5.41 0.32 6.45
CA ASP A 53 6.30 -0.83 6.47
C ASP A 53 5.96 -1.79 7.62
N LEU A 54 5.80 -1.26 8.83
CA LEU A 54 5.44 -2.03 10.01
C LEU A 54 4.10 -2.77 9.81
N LEU A 55 3.08 -2.07 9.33
CA LEU A 55 1.76 -2.67 9.05
C LEU A 55 1.85 -3.81 8.04
N LEU A 56 2.63 -3.61 6.97
CA LEU A 56 2.83 -4.60 5.92
C LEU A 56 3.63 -5.81 6.42
N ASP A 57 4.65 -5.59 7.25
CA ASP A 57 5.43 -6.67 7.86
C ASP A 57 4.60 -7.54 8.78
N VAL A 58 3.80 -6.92 9.65
CA VAL A 58 2.90 -7.66 10.55
C VAL A 58 1.80 -8.37 9.77
N ALA A 59 1.21 -7.74 8.75
CA ALA A 59 0.21 -8.37 7.89
C ALA A 59 0.77 -9.59 7.14
N ALA A 60 2.05 -9.55 6.74
CA ALA A 60 2.72 -10.64 6.05
C ALA A 60 3.12 -11.78 7.01
N SER A 61 3.65 -11.45 8.21
CA SER A 61 4.12 -12.43 9.19
C SER A 61 3.00 -13.03 10.04
N GLY A 62 1.89 -12.31 10.20
CA GLY A 62 0.79 -12.65 11.10
C GLY A 62 1.17 -12.57 12.58
N THR A 63 2.25 -11.85 12.90
CA THR A 63 2.77 -11.73 14.27
C THR A 63 3.33 -10.33 14.48
N ASN A 64 3.02 -9.73 15.62
CA ASN A 64 3.60 -8.47 16.05
C ASN A 64 4.61 -8.72 17.19
N LEU A 65 5.77 -8.07 17.11
CA LEU A 65 6.82 -8.09 18.13
C LEU A 65 6.98 -6.65 18.66
N VAL A 66 6.80 -6.49 19.96
CA VAL A 66 6.99 -5.21 20.67
C VAL A 66 8.20 -5.33 21.55
N GLU A 67 9.20 -4.49 21.31
CA GLU A 67 10.43 -4.46 22.10
C GLU A 67 10.59 -3.10 22.78
N ARG A 68 10.81 -3.12 24.09
CA ARG A 68 11.07 -1.91 24.88
C ARG A 68 11.98 -2.22 26.05
N ASP A 69 13.06 -1.46 26.19
CA ASP A 69 14.00 -1.53 27.32
C ASP A 69 14.51 -2.93 27.64
N GLY A 70 14.79 -3.73 26.59
CA GLY A 70 15.29 -5.11 26.71
C GLY A 70 14.20 -6.16 27.01
N ILE A 71 12.93 -5.75 27.10
CA ILE A 71 11.80 -6.67 27.23
C ILE A 71 11.15 -6.80 25.85
N SER A 72 10.89 -8.05 25.44
CA SER A 72 10.19 -8.31 24.18
C SER A 72 8.89 -9.06 24.44
N HIS A 73 7.82 -8.64 23.76
CA HIS A 73 6.51 -9.29 23.81
C HIS A 73 6.05 -9.60 22.39
N ARG A 74 5.67 -10.86 22.17
CA ARG A 74 5.19 -11.33 20.87
C ARG A 74 3.75 -11.81 20.98
N HIS A 75 2.90 -11.37 20.04
CA HIS A 75 1.50 -11.80 19.99
C HIS A 75 1.04 -12.04 18.55
N PRO A 76 0.02 -12.89 18.33
CA PRO A 76 -0.59 -13.05 17.01
C PRO A 76 -1.25 -11.75 16.55
N ALA A 77 -1.15 -11.48 15.26
CA ALA A 77 -1.77 -10.33 14.60
C ALA A 77 -2.08 -10.71 13.14
N ARG A 78 -2.98 -11.69 12.96
CA ARG A 78 -3.42 -12.18 11.65
C ARG A 78 -4.67 -11.42 11.22
N PHE A 79 -4.54 -10.49 10.31
CA PHE A 79 -5.64 -9.66 9.82
C PHE A 79 -5.54 -9.45 8.32
N VAL A 80 -6.65 -9.07 7.71
CA VAL A 80 -6.66 -8.55 6.34
C VAL A 80 -6.41 -7.05 6.41
N LEU A 81 -5.32 -6.57 5.80
CA LEU A 81 -5.04 -5.15 5.67
C LEU A 81 -5.74 -4.59 4.44
N ILE A 82 -6.57 -3.57 4.63
CA ILE A 82 -7.21 -2.81 3.57
C ILE A 82 -6.76 -1.36 3.69
N GLY A 83 -6.04 -0.87 2.69
CA GLY A 83 -5.63 0.54 2.59
C GLY A 83 -6.36 1.24 1.47
N THR A 84 -6.88 2.44 1.70
CA THR A 84 -7.32 3.34 0.64
C THR A 84 -6.22 4.36 0.35
N MET A 85 -6.22 4.87 -0.87
CA MET A 85 -5.29 5.89 -1.31
C MET A 85 -5.97 6.80 -2.32
N ASN A 86 -5.77 8.10 -2.17
CA ASN A 86 -6.08 9.08 -3.20
C ASN A 86 -4.77 9.50 -3.89
N PRO A 87 -4.54 9.13 -5.16
CA PRO A 87 -3.32 9.49 -5.88
C PRO A 87 -3.07 11.01 -6.00
N GLU A 88 -4.13 11.84 -5.90
CA GLU A 88 -4.01 13.30 -5.94
C GLU A 88 -3.33 13.88 -4.69
N GLU A 89 -3.40 13.18 -3.56
CA GLU A 89 -2.81 13.59 -2.28
C GLU A 89 -1.40 13.05 -2.06
N GLY A 90 -0.89 12.27 -3.01
CA GLY A 90 0.42 11.64 -2.99
C GLY A 90 0.37 10.16 -3.27
N GLU A 91 1.48 9.62 -3.68
CA GLU A 91 1.63 8.20 -3.99
C GLU A 91 2.49 7.51 -2.93
N LEU A 92 2.17 6.25 -2.63
CA LEU A 92 3.07 5.39 -1.89
C LEU A 92 4.34 5.12 -2.70
N ARG A 93 5.46 5.02 -2.00
CA ARG A 93 6.70 4.57 -2.65
C ARG A 93 6.48 3.22 -3.35
N PRO A 94 7.03 3.01 -4.54
CA PRO A 94 6.84 1.78 -5.31
C PRO A 94 7.16 0.50 -4.51
N GLN A 95 8.17 0.58 -3.62
CA GLN A 95 8.56 -0.53 -2.75
C GLN A 95 7.49 -0.91 -1.72
N LEU A 96 6.76 0.08 -1.17
CA LEU A 96 5.64 -0.16 -0.26
C LEU A 96 4.42 -0.66 -1.03
N LEU A 97 4.14 -0.04 -2.17
CA LEU A 97 3.03 -0.42 -3.02
C LEU A 97 3.15 -1.88 -3.51
N ASP A 98 4.36 -2.34 -3.90
CA ASP A 98 4.60 -3.73 -4.28
C ASP A 98 4.31 -4.73 -3.15
N ARG A 99 4.37 -4.32 -1.90
CA ARG A 99 4.09 -5.18 -0.74
C ARG A 99 2.61 -5.42 -0.51
N PHE A 100 1.73 -4.56 -1.02
CA PHE A 100 0.29 -4.84 -1.06
C PHE A 100 0.03 -6.00 -2.03
N GLY A 101 -0.79 -6.96 -1.60
CA GLY A 101 -1.09 -8.14 -2.42
C GLY A 101 -1.88 -7.77 -3.68
N LEU A 102 -3.01 -7.13 -3.50
CA LEU A 102 -3.94 -6.77 -4.58
C LEU A 102 -4.18 -5.26 -4.58
N ASN A 103 -4.38 -4.70 -5.77
CA ASN A 103 -4.74 -3.30 -5.98
C ASN A 103 -6.03 -3.21 -6.79
N VAL A 104 -6.97 -2.40 -6.32
CA VAL A 104 -8.22 -2.10 -7.00
C VAL A 104 -8.25 -0.61 -7.29
N ALA A 105 -8.25 -0.24 -8.57
CA ALA A 105 -8.48 1.15 -8.93
C ALA A 105 -9.96 1.39 -9.19
N LEU A 106 -10.54 2.28 -8.42
CA LEU A 106 -11.88 2.77 -8.65
C LEU A 106 -11.81 3.84 -9.75
N GLY A 107 -12.27 3.49 -10.95
CA GLY A 107 -12.26 4.42 -12.08
C GLY A 107 -13.19 5.61 -11.83
N GLY A 108 -12.74 6.82 -12.21
CA GLY A 108 -13.54 8.04 -12.10
C GLY A 108 -14.70 8.15 -13.11
N HIS A 109 -14.73 7.30 -14.12
CA HIS A 109 -15.77 7.31 -15.17
C HIS A 109 -16.74 6.15 -14.95
N THR A 110 -17.75 6.42 -14.11
CA THR A 110 -18.89 5.51 -13.95
C THR A 110 -19.93 5.88 -15.02
N GLU A 111 -20.45 4.87 -15.73
CA GLU A 111 -21.49 5.04 -16.71
C GLU A 111 -22.71 5.76 -16.11
N PRO A 112 -23.41 6.65 -16.86
CA PRO A 112 -24.50 7.46 -16.32
C PRO A 112 -25.58 6.66 -15.61
N LEU A 113 -25.90 5.47 -16.10
CA LEU A 113 -26.90 4.58 -15.50
C LEU A 113 -26.46 4.04 -14.13
N GLU A 114 -25.20 3.59 -14.03
CA GLU A 114 -24.60 3.12 -12.77
C GLU A 114 -24.51 4.28 -11.77
N ARG A 115 -24.06 5.44 -12.23
CA ARG A 115 -23.98 6.64 -11.39
C ARG A 115 -25.36 7.01 -10.82
N GLY A 116 -26.40 6.94 -11.65
CA GLY A 116 -27.77 7.15 -11.20
C GLY A 116 -28.22 6.12 -10.15
N GLN A 117 -27.83 4.86 -10.30
CA GLN A 117 -28.13 3.80 -9.31
C GLN A 117 -27.39 4.04 -7.98
N ILE A 118 -26.13 4.45 -8.02
CA ILE A 118 -25.35 4.76 -6.82
C ILE A 118 -26.02 5.90 -6.04
N ILE A 119 -26.39 6.98 -6.74
CA ILE A 119 -27.05 8.15 -6.12
C ILE A 119 -28.39 7.73 -5.50
N ARG A 120 -29.22 6.96 -6.22
CA ARG A 120 -30.50 6.48 -5.69
C ARG A 120 -30.30 5.64 -4.43
N ARG A 121 -29.37 4.68 -4.44
CA ARG A 121 -29.09 3.85 -3.26
C ARG A 121 -28.61 4.69 -2.07
N ARG A 122 -27.82 5.73 -2.33
CA ARG A 122 -27.40 6.65 -1.27
C ARG A 122 -28.58 7.43 -0.69
N LEU A 123 -29.43 7.99 -1.52
CA LEU A 123 -30.65 8.72 -1.08
C LEU A 123 -31.62 7.81 -0.33
N ASP A 124 -31.81 6.58 -0.81
CA ASP A 124 -32.64 5.57 -0.12
C ASP A 124 -32.09 5.24 1.27
N PHE A 125 -30.78 5.10 1.39
CA PHE A 125 -30.14 4.89 2.69
C PHE A 125 -30.27 6.11 3.61
N ASP A 126 -30.08 7.31 3.10
CA ASP A 126 -30.17 8.55 3.91
C ASP A 126 -31.61 8.79 4.40
N SER A 127 -32.63 8.36 3.64
CA SER A 127 -34.05 8.52 4.01
C SER A 127 -34.52 7.47 5.03
N ASP A 128 -34.07 6.23 4.91
CA ASP A 128 -34.45 5.10 5.78
C ASP A 128 -33.32 4.09 5.89
N PRO A 129 -32.30 4.32 6.75
CA PRO A 129 -31.16 3.43 6.90
C PRO A 129 -31.53 2.02 7.34
N GLN A 130 -32.53 1.89 8.23
CA GLN A 130 -32.93 0.58 8.74
C GLN A 130 -33.63 -0.24 7.67
N GLY A 131 -34.63 0.29 7.03
CA GLY A 131 -35.35 -0.40 5.95
C GLY A 131 -34.45 -0.66 4.74
N PHE A 132 -33.48 0.20 4.46
CA PHE A 132 -32.46 -0.09 3.46
C PHE A 132 -31.64 -1.33 3.82
N CYS A 133 -31.14 -1.43 5.06
CA CYS A 133 -30.39 -2.59 5.53
C CYS A 133 -31.24 -3.87 5.48
N GLU A 134 -32.51 -3.81 5.88
CA GLU A 134 -33.43 -4.94 5.82
C GLU A 134 -33.66 -5.43 4.37
N ARG A 135 -33.85 -4.52 3.40
CA ARG A 135 -33.96 -4.86 1.98
C ARG A 135 -32.74 -5.58 1.40
N TRP A 136 -31.56 -5.26 1.91
CA TRP A 136 -30.31 -5.84 1.44
C TRP A 136 -29.84 -7.05 2.25
N GLN A 137 -30.56 -7.40 3.33
CA GLN A 137 -30.15 -8.45 4.27
C GLN A 137 -29.95 -9.80 3.60
N GLU A 138 -30.88 -10.20 2.73
CA GLU A 138 -30.82 -11.48 2.02
C GLU A 138 -29.60 -11.52 1.07
N ALA A 139 -29.38 -10.48 0.28
CA ALA A 139 -28.23 -10.39 -0.63
C ALA A 139 -26.90 -10.43 0.14
N GLN A 140 -26.82 -9.75 1.28
CA GLN A 140 -25.67 -9.77 2.16
C GLN A 140 -25.44 -11.16 2.78
N GLN A 141 -26.51 -11.84 3.15
CA GLN A 141 -26.39 -13.20 3.68
C GLN A 141 -25.90 -14.18 2.61
N GLN A 142 -26.45 -14.13 1.40
CA GLN A 142 -25.99 -14.95 0.27
C GLN A 142 -24.50 -14.72 -0.05
N LEU A 143 -24.05 -13.45 -0.01
CA LEU A 143 -22.66 -13.10 -0.22
C LEU A 143 -21.76 -13.68 0.89
N ARG A 144 -22.20 -13.58 2.14
CA ARG A 144 -21.50 -14.13 3.31
C ARG A 144 -21.35 -15.65 3.20
N GLU A 145 -22.41 -16.34 2.87
CA GLU A 145 -22.42 -17.80 2.68
C GLU A 145 -21.52 -18.23 1.52
N ARG A 146 -21.49 -17.45 0.44
CA ARG A 146 -20.57 -17.69 -0.68
C ARG A 146 -19.11 -17.50 -0.27
N CYS A 147 -18.79 -16.45 0.48
CA CYS A 147 -17.45 -16.24 1.06
C CYS A 147 -17.03 -17.40 1.96
N GLN A 148 -17.93 -17.86 2.84
CA GLN A 148 -17.66 -18.95 3.77
C GLN A 148 -17.40 -20.26 3.01
N ARG A 149 -18.25 -20.63 2.07
CA ARG A 149 -18.05 -21.81 1.21
C ARG A 149 -16.73 -21.76 0.45
N ALA A 150 -16.39 -20.60 -0.13
CA ALA A 150 -15.13 -20.40 -0.83
C ALA A 150 -13.93 -20.59 0.12
N ARG A 151 -14.01 -20.06 1.33
CA ARG A 151 -12.96 -20.22 2.35
C ARG A 151 -12.77 -21.69 2.77
N GLU A 152 -13.86 -22.41 2.99
CA GLU A 152 -13.85 -23.83 3.35
C GLU A 152 -13.32 -24.70 2.21
N GLY A 153 -13.72 -24.39 0.97
CA GLY A 153 -13.30 -25.10 -0.24
C GLY A 153 -11.88 -24.79 -0.71
N LEU A 154 -11.27 -23.70 -0.22
CA LEU A 154 -9.98 -23.20 -0.73
C LEU A 154 -8.87 -24.25 -0.65
N ALA A 155 -8.82 -25.03 0.43
CA ALA A 155 -7.79 -26.05 0.63
C ALA A 155 -7.88 -27.20 -0.41
N ALA A 156 -9.08 -27.48 -0.90
CA ALA A 156 -9.33 -28.54 -1.87
C ALA A 156 -8.92 -28.18 -3.31
N ILE A 157 -8.80 -26.88 -3.63
CA ILE A 157 -8.36 -26.42 -4.94
C ILE A 157 -6.88 -26.76 -5.13
N ALA A 158 -6.59 -27.66 -6.05
CA ALA A 158 -5.23 -28.05 -6.38
C ALA A 158 -4.45 -26.90 -7.01
N LEU A 159 -3.17 -26.81 -6.67
CA LEU A 159 -2.22 -25.95 -7.39
C LEU A 159 -1.70 -26.77 -8.56
N ASP A 160 -2.11 -26.41 -9.77
CA ASP A 160 -1.70 -27.07 -10.99
C ASP A 160 -0.44 -26.42 -11.56
N ASP A 161 0.51 -27.23 -12.01
CA ASP A 161 1.73 -26.77 -12.68
C ASP A 161 1.42 -25.99 -13.97
N ALA A 162 0.33 -26.32 -14.66
CA ALA A 162 -0.11 -25.60 -15.85
C ALA A 162 -0.55 -24.16 -15.52
N ALA A 163 -1.33 -23.97 -14.44
CA ALA A 163 -1.72 -22.65 -13.95
C ALA A 163 -0.49 -21.84 -13.49
N LEU A 164 0.46 -22.49 -12.82
CA LEU A 164 1.70 -21.86 -12.40
C LEU A 164 2.52 -21.40 -13.61
N ALA A 165 2.72 -22.25 -14.61
CA ALA A 165 3.46 -21.92 -15.83
C ALA A 165 2.82 -20.74 -16.57
N GLN A 166 1.50 -20.73 -16.72
CA GLN A 166 0.77 -19.65 -17.37
C GLN A 166 0.91 -18.32 -16.64
N ILE A 167 0.83 -18.33 -15.30
CA ILE A 167 0.99 -17.12 -14.49
C ILE A 167 2.42 -16.58 -14.58
N THR A 168 3.45 -17.45 -14.48
CA THR A 168 4.85 -17.03 -14.55
C THR A 168 5.21 -16.47 -15.92
N GLU A 169 4.71 -17.06 -17.02
CA GLU A 169 4.88 -16.53 -18.36
C GLU A 169 4.26 -15.13 -18.51
N ARG A 170 3.04 -14.95 -17.99
CA ARG A 170 2.35 -13.66 -18.04
C ARG A 170 3.02 -12.61 -17.15
N CYS A 171 3.55 -12.97 -15.97
CA CYS A 171 4.35 -12.07 -15.13
C CYS A 171 5.62 -11.63 -15.84
N PHE A 172 6.32 -12.56 -16.49
CA PHE A 172 7.51 -12.26 -17.29
C PHE A 172 7.18 -11.32 -18.46
N ALA A 173 6.12 -11.59 -19.21
CA ALA A 173 5.66 -10.74 -20.31
C ALA A 173 5.25 -9.33 -19.83
N ALA A 174 4.71 -9.19 -18.62
CA ALA A 174 4.35 -7.92 -18.00
C ALA A 174 5.55 -7.14 -17.46
N GLY A 175 6.76 -7.71 -17.49
CA GLY A 175 7.99 -7.06 -17.00
C GLY A 175 7.99 -6.81 -15.49
N VAL A 176 7.39 -7.70 -14.71
CA VAL A 176 7.31 -7.59 -13.24
C VAL A 176 8.62 -8.06 -12.61
N ASP A 177 9.08 -7.32 -11.61
CA ASP A 177 10.27 -7.69 -10.84
C ASP A 177 9.94 -8.65 -9.68
N GLY A 178 10.76 -9.68 -9.53
CA GLY A 178 10.66 -10.64 -8.44
C GLY A 178 9.49 -11.61 -8.57
N LEU A 179 9.33 -12.50 -7.59
CA LEU A 179 8.35 -13.58 -7.59
C LEU A 179 7.09 -13.30 -6.76
N ARG A 180 6.99 -12.09 -6.19
CA ARG A 180 5.84 -11.75 -5.34
C ARG A 180 4.54 -11.68 -6.14
N ALA A 181 4.59 -11.13 -7.34
CA ALA A 181 3.43 -11.06 -8.22
C ALA A 181 2.91 -12.46 -8.57
N ASP A 182 3.81 -13.37 -8.93
CA ASP A 182 3.46 -14.75 -9.28
C ASP A 182 2.72 -15.44 -8.12
N LEU A 183 3.26 -15.33 -6.90
CA LEU A 183 2.65 -15.91 -5.71
C LEU A 183 1.30 -15.28 -5.38
N VAL A 184 1.18 -13.97 -5.48
CA VAL A 184 -0.07 -13.25 -5.20
C VAL A 184 -1.11 -13.61 -6.24
N TRP A 185 -0.74 -13.60 -7.51
CA TRP A 185 -1.66 -13.94 -8.60
C TRP A 185 -2.15 -15.37 -8.51
N LEU A 186 -1.26 -16.32 -8.25
CA LEU A 186 -1.63 -17.74 -8.07
C LEU A 186 -2.60 -17.90 -6.87
N ARG A 187 -2.34 -17.25 -5.75
CA ARG A 187 -3.24 -17.29 -4.59
C ARG A 187 -4.59 -16.63 -4.88
N ALA A 188 -4.60 -15.53 -5.62
CA ALA A 188 -5.83 -14.85 -6.01
C ALA A 188 -6.66 -15.68 -7.01
N ALA A 189 -6.03 -16.29 -8.02
CA ALA A 189 -6.68 -17.19 -8.96
C ALA A 189 -7.29 -18.42 -8.26
N ARG A 190 -6.54 -18.99 -7.31
CA ARG A 190 -7.03 -20.08 -6.46
C ARG A 190 -8.26 -19.65 -5.62
N ALA A 191 -8.20 -18.46 -5.05
CA ALA A 191 -9.34 -17.92 -4.29
C ALA A 191 -10.55 -17.65 -5.19
N HIS A 192 -10.33 -17.19 -6.44
CA HIS A 192 -11.39 -16.98 -7.41
C HIS A 192 -12.02 -18.30 -7.87
N ALA A 193 -11.22 -19.36 -8.10
CA ALA A 193 -11.72 -20.70 -8.37
C ALA A 193 -12.62 -21.22 -7.23
N ALA A 194 -12.18 -21.07 -5.99
CA ALA A 194 -12.99 -21.40 -4.81
C ALA A 194 -14.28 -20.57 -4.73
N TRP A 195 -14.22 -19.28 -5.07
CA TRP A 195 -15.39 -18.39 -5.14
C TRP A 195 -16.43 -18.84 -6.14
N ARG A 196 -16.00 -19.43 -7.26
CA ARG A 196 -16.88 -20.05 -8.27
C ARG A 196 -17.29 -21.47 -7.94
N SER A 197 -16.75 -22.06 -6.86
CA SER A 197 -16.92 -23.47 -6.51
C SER A 197 -16.36 -24.41 -7.59
N ALA A 198 -15.28 -24.01 -8.27
CA ALA A 198 -14.56 -24.83 -9.22
C ALA A 198 -13.68 -25.88 -8.52
N ALA A 199 -13.35 -26.97 -9.21
CA ALA A 199 -12.47 -28.02 -8.68
C ALA A 199 -10.97 -27.68 -8.83
N ALA A 200 -10.62 -26.85 -9.81
CA ALA A 200 -9.26 -26.44 -10.13
C ALA A 200 -9.23 -25.01 -10.67
N ILE A 201 -8.02 -24.44 -10.76
CA ILE A 201 -7.79 -23.10 -11.32
C ILE A 201 -7.93 -23.21 -12.85
N GLY A 202 -8.83 -22.42 -13.43
CA GLY A 202 -9.00 -22.28 -14.87
C GLY A 202 -8.40 -20.96 -15.39
N GLU A 203 -8.31 -20.83 -16.71
CA GLU A 203 -7.86 -19.60 -17.38
C GLU A 203 -8.72 -18.38 -16.98
N GLU A 204 -10.03 -18.57 -16.86
CA GLU A 204 -10.95 -17.52 -16.39
C GLU A 204 -10.62 -17.02 -14.99
N ASP A 205 -10.10 -17.87 -14.09
CA ASP A 205 -9.69 -17.46 -12.74
C ASP A 205 -8.41 -16.63 -12.78
N ILE A 206 -7.50 -17.01 -13.64
CA ILE A 206 -6.24 -16.30 -13.88
C ILE A 206 -6.55 -14.91 -14.45
N ASP A 207 -7.40 -14.82 -15.46
CA ASP A 207 -7.78 -13.57 -16.12
C ASP A 207 -8.55 -12.63 -15.19
N ALA A 208 -9.51 -13.15 -14.42
CA ALA A 208 -10.36 -12.36 -13.54
C ALA A 208 -9.58 -11.55 -12.48
N VAL A 209 -8.43 -12.06 -12.05
CA VAL A 209 -7.63 -11.43 -10.98
C VAL A 209 -6.33 -10.80 -11.46
N ALA A 210 -6.02 -10.90 -12.76
CA ALA A 210 -4.78 -10.40 -13.36
C ALA A 210 -4.50 -8.93 -13.05
N GLU A 211 -5.48 -8.07 -13.30
CA GLU A 211 -5.34 -6.62 -13.08
C GLU A 211 -5.15 -6.28 -11.60
N PHE A 212 -5.78 -7.00 -10.70
CA PHE A 212 -5.61 -6.77 -9.26
C PHE A 212 -4.20 -7.09 -8.79
N ALA A 213 -3.56 -8.11 -9.37
CA ALA A 213 -2.20 -8.51 -9.02
C ALA A 213 -1.11 -7.69 -9.73
N LEU A 214 -1.35 -7.30 -10.99
CA LEU A 214 -0.31 -6.74 -11.87
C LEU A 214 -0.31 -5.22 -11.98
N ARG A 215 -1.47 -4.55 -11.80
CA ARG A 215 -1.63 -3.12 -12.11
C ARG A 215 -0.55 -2.25 -11.49
N HIS A 216 -0.23 -2.45 -10.24
CA HIS A 216 0.73 -1.66 -9.48
C HIS A 216 2.18 -2.16 -9.57
N ARG A 217 2.41 -3.28 -10.31
CA ARG A 217 3.71 -3.93 -10.46
C ARG A 217 4.26 -3.86 -11.87
N ARG A 218 3.42 -3.59 -12.86
CA ARG A 218 3.89 -3.44 -14.25
C ARG A 218 4.86 -2.27 -14.33
N ARG A 219 6.02 -2.50 -14.91
CA ARG A 219 6.87 -1.39 -15.31
C ARG A 219 6.13 -0.62 -16.40
N ASN A 220 5.92 0.66 -16.21
CA ASN A 220 5.56 1.54 -17.32
C ASN A 220 6.64 1.34 -18.38
N PRO A 221 6.29 0.93 -19.63
CA PRO A 221 7.28 0.92 -20.69
C PRO A 221 7.91 2.32 -20.71
N PRO A 222 9.25 2.45 -20.87
CA PRO A 222 9.87 3.76 -20.97
C PRO A 222 9.09 4.54 -22.00
N ALA A 223 8.69 5.78 -21.66
CA ALA A 223 7.97 6.64 -22.58
C ALA A 223 8.70 6.60 -23.92
N PRO A 224 8.00 6.40 -25.07
CA PRO A 224 8.66 6.32 -26.35
C PRO A 224 9.53 7.57 -26.48
N ASN A 225 10.83 7.40 -26.61
CA ASN A 225 11.76 8.47 -26.88
C ASN A 225 11.16 9.24 -28.08
N HIS A 226 10.54 10.39 -27.80
CA HIS A 226 10.24 11.32 -28.86
C HIS A 226 11.58 11.65 -29.48
N SER A 227 11.85 10.98 -30.59
CA SER A 227 12.98 11.22 -31.48
C SER A 227 13.14 12.74 -31.57
N GLN A 228 14.24 13.24 -31.06
CA GLN A 228 14.64 14.60 -31.36
C GLN A 228 14.58 14.74 -32.87
N PRO A 229 13.96 15.79 -33.39
CA PRO A 229 13.99 16.06 -34.83
C PRO A 229 15.47 16.14 -35.29
N PRO A 230 15.81 15.61 -36.44
CA PRO A 230 17.19 15.59 -36.90
C PRO A 230 17.73 17.04 -36.91
N ALA A 231 18.80 17.25 -36.18
CA ALA A 231 19.53 18.50 -36.18
C ALA A 231 19.95 18.83 -37.63
N THR A 232 19.34 19.86 -38.17
CA THR A 232 19.76 20.44 -39.45
C THR A 232 21.22 20.89 -39.30
N GLN A 233 22.10 20.24 -40.06
CA GLN A 233 23.48 20.64 -40.18
C GLN A 233 23.55 22.03 -40.79
N ALA A 234 23.88 23.03 -39.98
CA ALA A 234 24.34 24.33 -40.48
C ALA A 234 25.86 24.36 -40.37
N SER A 235 26.45 24.49 -41.54
CA SER A 235 27.90 24.56 -41.81
C SER A 235 28.64 25.58 -40.98
N ALA A 236 29.81 25.13 -40.61
CA ALA A 236 31.09 25.79 -40.45
C ALA A 236 31.16 27.32 -40.32
N ASN A 237 31.69 27.80 -39.22
CA ASN A 237 32.84 28.70 -39.20
C ASN A 237 33.55 28.63 -37.86
N GLN A 238 34.79 28.14 -37.87
CA GLN A 238 35.73 28.29 -36.75
C GLN A 238 36.25 29.74 -36.75
N PRO A 239 36.63 30.26 -35.55
CA PRO A 239 38.00 30.54 -35.34
C PRO A 239 38.56 30.06 -33.95
N SER A 240 39.75 29.50 -34.08
CA SER A 240 40.92 29.50 -33.20
C SER A 240 40.83 29.55 -31.69
N ARG A 241 41.41 28.54 -31.08
CA ARG A 241 41.84 28.43 -29.69
C ARG A 241 42.78 29.57 -29.28
N PRO A 242 42.88 29.81 -27.96
CA PRO A 242 44.12 29.61 -27.28
C PRO A 242 44.03 28.67 -26.08
N ASP A 243 45.15 28.17 -25.78
CA ASP A 243 45.71 27.10 -25.04
C ASP A 243 45.71 27.28 -23.51
N GLU A 244 45.78 26.12 -22.84
CA GLU A 244 46.36 25.89 -21.50
C GLU A 244 45.57 26.33 -20.26
N GLY A 245 45.28 25.30 -19.44
CA GLY A 245 44.96 25.38 -18.01
C GLY A 245 44.63 24.02 -17.40
N GLN A 246 45.64 23.30 -16.93
CA GLN A 246 45.48 22.10 -16.09
C GLN A 246 44.68 22.46 -14.84
N GLY A 247 43.44 21.98 -14.76
CA GLY A 247 42.58 22.11 -13.57
C GLY A 247 42.71 20.88 -12.68
N GLN A 248 43.20 21.08 -11.47
CA GLN A 248 43.20 20.09 -10.39
C GLN A 248 41.75 19.79 -9.96
N TRP A 249 41.43 18.52 -9.85
CA TRP A 249 40.21 18.04 -9.24
C TRP A 249 40.33 18.12 -7.71
N GLY A 250 39.48 18.89 -7.04
CA GLY A 250 39.32 18.67 -5.61
C GLY A 250 39.10 19.84 -4.65
N GLU A 251 38.80 21.08 -5.07
CA GLU A 251 38.41 22.10 -4.09
C GLU A 251 37.26 22.98 -4.59
N LEU A 252 36.12 22.90 -3.87
CA LEU A 252 35.02 23.87 -4.02
C LEU A 252 35.42 25.19 -3.35
N PRO A 253 35.25 26.35 -4.01
CA PRO A 253 35.57 27.63 -3.40
C PRO A 253 34.64 27.90 -2.20
N ALA A 254 35.18 28.33 -1.08
CA ALA A 254 34.44 28.71 0.11
C ALA A 254 33.49 29.89 -0.20
N GLN A 255 32.21 29.71 -0.10
CA GLN A 255 31.22 30.80 -0.13
C GLN A 255 31.21 31.52 1.21
N ALA A 256 31.56 32.79 1.21
CA ALA A 256 31.44 33.67 2.37
C ALA A 256 29.98 33.85 2.75
N LEU A 257 29.58 33.42 3.94
CA LEU A 257 28.28 33.72 4.52
C LEU A 257 28.23 35.18 4.94
N PRO A 258 27.18 35.95 4.54
CA PRO A 258 27.03 37.32 5.02
C PRO A 258 26.71 37.29 6.53
N THR A 259 27.56 37.88 7.34
CA THR A 259 27.29 38.20 8.74
C THR A 259 26.22 39.28 8.81
N GLY A 260 24.95 38.87 8.88
CA GLY A 260 23.79 39.74 8.99
C GLY A 260 23.47 40.12 10.43
N ALA A 261 23.36 41.39 10.63
CA ALA A 261 22.86 42.20 11.71
C ALA A 261 22.07 41.49 12.84
N ARG A 262 22.48 41.81 14.08
CA ARG A 262 21.73 41.55 15.31
C ARG A 262 20.33 42.15 15.18
N ARG A 263 19.31 41.32 15.23
CA ARG A 263 17.92 41.72 15.49
C ARG A 263 17.78 41.92 17.02
N GLU A 264 17.44 43.12 17.40
CA GLU A 264 17.02 43.46 18.77
C GLU A 264 15.74 42.68 19.11
N VAL A 265 15.74 42.06 20.30
CA VAL A 265 14.59 41.35 20.87
C VAL A 265 13.67 42.39 21.52
N PRO A 266 12.36 42.45 21.15
CA PRO A 266 11.44 43.35 21.84
C PRO A 266 11.21 42.91 23.29
N SER A 267 11.38 43.82 24.25
CA SER A 267 11.05 43.59 25.65
C SER A 267 9.55 43.61 25.89
N TRP A 268 9.01 42.57 26.51
CA TRP A 268 7.62 42.49 26.94
C TRP A 268 7.42 43.23 28.28
N PRO A 269 6.34 44.03 28.44
CA PRO A 269 6.04 44.66 29.72
C PRO A 269 5.54 43.62 30.73
N LYS A 270 6.10 43.71 31.97
CA LYS A 270 5.60 42.97 33.14
C LYS A 270 4.25 43.53 33.54
N LYS A 271 3.24 42.68 33.67
CA LYS A 271 1.95 43.03 34.28
C LYS A 271 2.08 43.14 35.81
N PRO A 272 1.27 44.01 36.41
CA PRO A 272 1.28 44.28 37.86
C PRO A 272 0.77 43.11 38.69
#